data_7c378dbbee601e338e8309af6a454107
#
_entry.id   7c378dbbee601e338e8309af6a454107
#
_cell.length_a   1.000
_cell.length_b   1.000
_cell.length_c   1.000
_cell.angle_alpha   90.00
_cell.angle_beta   90.00
_cell.angle_gamma   90.00
#
_symmetry.space_group_name_H-M   'P 1'
#
loop_
_entity.id
_entity.type
_entity.pdbx_description
1 polymer ?
#
loop_
_entity_poly.entity_id
_entity_poly.type
_entity_poly.pdbx_seq_one_letter_code
_entity_poly.pdbx_strand_id
1 'polypeptide(L)'
;HNISIIAANKIAASGPFNAYAALKQTALQRGVKFRYETNVGAGLPIISTINDLRNSGDQILRIEAVLSGTLNFIFNEISAEVPFSEAVRRAQAMGYSEPDPRIDLSGIDVVRKLVILAREAGYVVEQADVDKQLFIPQHYFEGTLDEFWQMLPLLDTEFEAKRLQLEREGKRWRFVATMDGQKTSVALKAVSHSHPLYQLEGSNNIVLLTTARYKEYPMLIQGY
;
A
#
# COMPACT_ATOMS: atom_id res chain seq x y z
N HIS A 1 29.46 -3.70 16.83
CA HIS A 1 29.63 -4.81 15.89
C HIS A 1 29.49 -4.31 14.45
N ASN A 2 30.38 -4.72 13.54
CA ASN A 2 30.33 -4.36 12.12
C ASN A 2 29.58 -5.48 11.36
N ILE A 3 28.27 -5.58 11.56
CA ILE A 3 27.41 -6.61 10.97
C ILE A 3 26.37 -5.95 10.11
N SER A 4 26.26 -6.37 8.84
CA SER A 4 25.16 -5.96 7.95
C SER A 4 23.86 -6.67 8.35
N ILE A 5 22.73 -5.98 8.19
CA ILE A 5 21.40 -6.48 8.55
C ILE A 5 20.54 -6.53 7.28
N ILE A 6 19.81 -7.64 7.12
CA ILE A 6 18.72 -7.78 6.16
C ILE A 6 17.44 -8.05 6.96
N ALA A 7 16.42 -7.23 6.77
CA ALA A 7 15.16 -7.32 7.52
C ALA A 7 13.95 -7.34 6.59
N ALA A 8 13.06 -8.31 6.77
CA ALA A 8 11.73 -8.32 6.17
C ALA A 8 10.69 -7.57 7.03
N ASN A 9 10.98 -7.39 8.33
CA ASN A 9 10.10 -6.70 9.27
C ASN A 9 10.15 -5.18 9.04
N LYS A 10 8.98 -4.57 8.94
CA LYS A 10 8.82 -3.14 8.63
C LYS A 10 9.06 -2.20 9.81
N ILE A 11 9.06 -2.70 11.07
CA ILE A 11 9.07 -1.85 12.27
C ILE A 11 10.25 -0.88 12.27
N ALA A 12 11.46 -1.36 11.97
CA ALA A 12 12.66 -0.52 11.97
C ALA A 12 12.64 0.56 10.88
N ALA A 13 12.07 0.27 9.71
CA ALA A 13 12.02 1.20 8.57
C ALA A 13 10.82 2.15 8.63
N SER A 14 9.70 1.77 9.27
CA SER A 14 8.48 2.57 9.38
C SER A 14 8.20 3.13 10.78
N GLY A 15 9.03 2.80 11.78
CA GLY A 15 8.94 3.35 13.15
C GLY A 15 9.30 4.85 13.21
N PRO A 16 9.56 5.42 14.38
CA PRO A 16 9.90 6.84 14.50
C PRO A 16 11.04 7.25 13.56
N PHE A 17 10.89 8.37 12.87
CA PHE A 17 11.85 8.83 11.86
C PHE A 17 13.27 8.95 12.41
N ASN A 18 13.43 9.49 13.63
CA ASN A 18 14.74 9.63 14.24
C ASN A 18 15.45 8.30 14.45
N ALA A 19 14.73 7.23 14.81
CA ALA A 19 15.30 5.90 14.95
C ALA A 19 15.71 5.32 13.60
N TYR A 20 14.87 5.46 12.57
CA TYR A 20 15.21 5.08 11.20
C TYR A 20 16.45 5.83 10.69
N ALA A 21 16.50 7.15 10.85
CA ALA A 21 17.62 7.98 10.42
C ALA A 21 18.92 7.58 11.12
N ALA A 22 18.87 7.31 12.43
CA ALA A 22 20.02 6.85 13.21
C ALA A 22 20.54 5.48 12.71
N LEU A 23 19.65 4.55 12.34
CA LEU A 23 20.05 3.26 11.75
C LEU A 23 20.75 3.44 10.41
N LYS A 24 20.21 4.28 9.51
CA LYS A 24 20.81 4.58 8.20
C LYS A 24 22.18 5.24 8.37
N GLN A 25 22.28 6.23 9.26
CA GLN A 25 23.54 6.92 9.56
C GLN A 25 24.58 5.98 10.17
N THR A 26 24.17 5.15 11.13
CA THR A 26 25.08 4.16 11.75
C THR A 26 25.60 3.17 10.72
N ALA A 27 24.74 2.68 9.83
CA ALA A 27 25.15 1.78 8.77
C ALA A 27 26.19 2.43 7.85
N LEU A 28 25.97 3.69 7.45
CA LEU A 28 26.90 4.45 6.63
C LEU A 28 28.25 4.67 7.33
N GLN A 29 28.25 5.14 8.57
CA GLN A 29 29.47 5.40 9.37
C GLN A 29 30.30 4.15 9.62
N ARG A 30 29.65 2.99 9.76
CA ARG A 30 30.30 1.71 10.02
C ARG A 30 30.67 0.93 8.76
N GLY A 31 30.33 1.43 7.57
CA GLY A 31 30.52 0.73 6.30
C GLY A 31 29.75 -0.58 6.20
N VAL A 32 28.63 -0.72 6.94
CA VAL A 32 27.75 -1.89 6.91
C VAL A 32 26.45 -1.58 6.17
N LYS A 33 25.71 -2.61 5.80
CA LYS A 33 24.45 -2.47 5.04
C LYS A 33 23.25 -2.76 5.93
N PHE A 34 22.23 -1.91 5.83
CA PHE A 34 20.88 -2.17 6.31
C PHE A 34 19.96 -2.30 5.10
N ARG A 35 19.49 -3.52 4.83
CA ARG A 35 18.69 -3.88 3.64
C ARG A 35 17.31 -4.35 4.06
N TYR A 36 16.27 -3.87 3.37
CA TYR A 36 14.87 -4.17 3.65
C TYR A 36 13.98 -4.07 2.41
N GLU A 37 14.50 -4.50 1.25
CA GLU A 37 13.80 -4.46 -0.04
C GLU A 37 12.41 -5.09 0.03
N THR A 38 12.31 -6.27 0.66
CA THR A 38 11.07 -7.04 0.77
C THR A 38 10.02 -6.43 1.73
N ASN A 39 10.31 -5.29 2.35
CA ASN A 39 9.32 -4.59 3.16
C ASN A 39 8.18 -4.00 2.33
N VAL A 40 8.41 -3.70 1.04
CA VAL A 40 7.43 -3.09 0.15
C VAL A 40 7.45 -3.77 -1.21
N GLY A 41 6.27 -4.18 -1.69
CA GLY A 41 6.08 -4.69 -3.05
C GLY A 41 6.56 -6.11 -3.29
N ALA A 42 6.54 -6.96 -2.26
CA ALA A 42 6.93 -8.36 -2.33
C ALA A 42 8.34 -8.55 -2.95
N GLY A 43 8.46 -9.22 -4.10
CA GLY A 43 9.73 -9.43 -4.79
C GLY A 43 10.17 -8.29 -5.72
N LEU A 44 9.39 -7.21 -5.83
CA LEU A 44 9.71 -6.11 -6.74
C LEU A 44 10.87 -5.24 -6.21
N PRO A 45 11.79 -4.78 -7.09
CA PRO A 45 12.95 -3.96 -6.71
C PRO A 45 12.56 -2.48 -6.55
N ILE A 46 11.64 -2.16 -5.61
CA ILE A 46 11.08 -0.82 -5.49
C ILE A 46 12.03 0.11 -4.74
N ILE A 47 12.51 -0.32 -3.56
CA ILE A 47 13.40 0.49 -2.71
C ILE A 47 14.75 0.72 -3.43
N SER A 48 15.30 -0.32 -4.05
CA SER A 48 16.55 -0.19 -4.82
C SER A 48 16.36 0.77 -6.00
N THR A 49 15.26 0.69 -6.75
CA THR A 49 14.97 1.61 -7.86
C THR A 49 14.88 3.07 -7.39
N ILE A 50 14.17 3.34 -6.28
CA ILE A 50 14.10 4.69 -5.71
C ILE A 50 15.49 5.20 -5.32
N ASN A 51 16.29 4.35 -4.68
CA ASN A 51 17.66 4.72 -4.29
C ASN A 51 18.56 4.97 -5.50
N ASP A 52 18.48 4.16 -6.55
CA ASP A 52 19.28 4.33 -7.77
C ASP A 52 18.90 5.62 -8.52
N LEU A 53 17.62 5.94 -8.62
CA LEU A 53 17.16 7.21 -9.18
C LEU A 53 17.73 8.40 -8.39
N ARG A 54 17.63 8.38 -7.06
CA ARG A 54 18.15 9.46 -6.21
C ARG A 54 19.69 9.55 -6.28
N ASN A 55 20.38 8.43 -6.26
CA ASN A 55 21.85 8.38 -6.34
C ASN A 55 22.35 8.89 -7.72
N SER A 56 21.54 8.76 -8.77
CA SER A 56 21.81 9.35 -10.10
C SER A 56 21.45 10.83 -10.21
N GLY A 57 21.02 11.48 -9.11
CA GLY A 57 20.65 12.89 -9.06
C GLY A 57 19.21 13.19 -9.51
N ASP A 58 18.35 12.18 -9.62
CA ASP A 58 16.93 12.39 -9.87
C ASP A 58 16.18 12.69 -8.58
N GLN A 59 15.01 13.31 -8.68
CA GLN A 59 14.14 13.65 -7.57
C GLN A 59 12.78 12.95 -7.72
N ILE A 60 12.39 12.16 -6.72
CA ILE A 60 11.06 11.56 -6.68
C ILE A 60 10.07 12.66 -6.25
N LEU A 61 9.11 12.96 -7.11
CA LEU A 61 8.11 14.01 -6.88
C LEU A 61 6.80 13.44 -6.36
N ARG A 62 6.38 12.29 -6.92
CA ARG A 62 5.13 11.63 -6.57
C ARG A 62 5.27 10.11 -6.65
N ILE A 63 4.58 9.43 -5.74
CA ILE A 63 4.39 7.99 -5.75
C ILE A 63 2.89 7.71 -5.73
N GLU A 64 2.41 6.87 -6.62
CA GLU A 64 1.08 6.27 -6.55
C GLU A 64 1.23 4.76 -6.61
N ALA A 65 0.63 4.05 -5.64
CA ALA A 65 0.88 2.63 -5.55
C ALA A 65 -0.32 1.84 -5.00
N VAL A 66 -0.48 0.60 -5.46
CA VAL A 66 -1.27 -0.44 -4.81
C VAL A 66 -0.29 -1.41 -4.17
N LEU A 67 -0.26 -1.44 -2.84
CA LEU A 67 0.76 -2.12 -2.03
C LEU A 67 0.19 -3.24 -1.14
N SER A 68 -1.10 -3.54 -1.26
CA SER A 68 -1.75 -4.64 -0.55
C SER A 68 -2.31 -5.63 -1.55
N GLY A 69 -1.70 -6.81 -1.63
CA GLY A 69 -2.21 -7.91 -2.43
C GLY A 69 -3.60 -8.34 -1.97
N THR A 70 -3.84 -8.40 -0.65
CA THR A 70 -5.13 -8.73 -0.05
C THR A 70 -6.24 -7.80 -0.50
N LEU A 71 -6.03 -6.48 -0.34
CA LEU A 71 -7.05 -5.49 -0.73
C LEU A 71 -7.24 -5.45 -2.24
N ASN A 72 -6.16 -5.60 -3.03
CA ASN A 72 -6.29 -5.67 -4.48
C ASN A 72 -7.09 -6.91 -4.91
N PHE A 73 -6.86 -8.06 -4.30
CA PHE A 73 -7.65 -9.27 -4.52
C PHE A 73 -9.12 -9.03 -4.18
N ILE A 74 -9.44 -8.52 -2.99
CA ILE A 74 -10.82 -8.26 -2.55
C ILE A 74 -11.55 -7.36 -3.56
N PHE A 75 -10.95 -6.23 -3.97
CA PHE A 75 -11.58 -5.30 -4.89
C PHE A 75 -11.61 -5.77 -6.35
N ASN A 76 -10.87 -6.81 -6.72
CA ASN A 76 -10.99 -7.50 -7.99
C ASN A 76 -12.10 -8.57 -7.98
N GLU A 77 -12.35 -9.21 -6.82
CA GLU A 77 -13.35 -10.27 -6.67
C GLU A 77 -14.79 -9.74 -6.61
N ILE A 78 -15.00 -8.52 -6.12
CA ILE A 78 -16.35 -7.97 -5.97
C ILE A 78 -17.03 -7.88 -7.34
N SER A 79 -18.18 -8.58 -7.47
CA SER A 79 -19.00 -8.63 -8.69
C SER A 79 -20.48 -8.72 -8.31
N ALA A 80 -21.35 -8.83 -9.31
CA ALA A 80 -22.78 -9.05 -9.08
C ALA A 80 -23.05 -10.37 -8.31
N GLU A 81 -22.20 -11.37 -8.48
CA GLU A 81 -22.30 -12.70 -7.85
C GLU A 81 -21.49 -12.80 -6.55
N VAL A 82 -20.54 -11.90 -6.32
CA VAL A 82 -19.62 -11.93 -5.20
C VAL A 82 -19.71 -10.62 -4.42
N PRO A 83 -20.55 -10.55 -3.37
CA PRO A 83 -20.65 -9.36 -2.53
C PRO A 83 -19.35 -9.10 -1.76
N PHE A 84 -19.21 -7.90 -1.23
CA PHE A 84 -18.00 -7.47 -0.50
C PHE A 84 -17.63 -8.44 0.65
N SER A 85 -18.61 -8.82 1.47
CA SER A 85 -18.39 -9.74 2.59
C SER A 85 -17.87 -11.10 2.14
N GLU A 86 -18.36 -11.62 1.03
CA GLU A 86 -17.90 -12.87 0.43
C GLU A 86 -16.49 -12.74 -0.15
N ALA A 87 -16.16 -11.61 -0.81
CA ALA A 87 -14.82 -11.35 -1.30
C ALA A 87 -13.78 -11.35 -0.16
N VAL A 88 -14.13 -10.78 1.00
CA VAL A 88 -13.26 -10.81 2.20
C VAL A 88 -13.10 -12.25 2.73
N ARG A 89 -14.19 -13.05 2.76
CA ARG A 89 -14.11 -14.48 3.16
C ARG A 89 -13.22 -15.30 2.22
N ARG A 90 -13.32 -15.07 0.93
CA ARG A 90 -12.47 -15.74 -0.08
C ARG A 90 -11.00 -15.37 0.12
N ALA A 91 -10.69 -14.10 0.34
CA ALA A 91 -9.33 -13.66 0.64
C ALA A 91 -8.74 -14.41 1.85
N GLN A 92 -9.53 -14.56 2.92
CA GLN A 92 -9.13 -15.33 4.10
C GLN A 92 -8.96 -16.82 3.80
N ALA A 93 -9.91 -17.43 3.12
CA ALA A 93 -9.87 -18.86 2.78
C ALA A 93 -8.68 -19.23 1.88
N MET A 94 -8.26 -18.30 1.00
CA MET A 94 -7.09 -18.46 0.13
C MET A 94 -5.76 -18.08 0.80
N GLY A 95 -5.79 -17.63 2.05
CA GLY A 95 -4.59 -17.25 2.80
C GLY A 95 -3.96 -15.93 2.36
N TYR A 96 -4.71 -15.07 1.66
CA TYR A 96 -4.26 -13.73 1.31
C TYR A 96 -4.39 -12.73 2.44
N SER A 97 -5.37 -12.95 3.35
CA SER A 97 -5.65 -12.10 4.48
C SER A 97 -5.00 -12.64 5.76
N GLU A 98 -4.70 -11.74 6.68
CA GLU A 98 -4.37 -12.10 8.07
C GLU A 98 -5.51 -12.90 8.71
N PRO A 99 -5.27 -13.68 9.79
CA PRO A 99 -6.33 -14.41 10.50
C PRO A 99 -7.48 -13.50 10.94
N ASP A 100 -7.18 -12.26 11.31
CA ASP A 100 -8.17 -11.21 11.51
C ASP A 100 -8.12 -10.23 10.31
N PRO A 101 -9.08 -10.28 9.38
CA PRO A 101 -9.05 -9.46 8.16
C PRO A 101 -9.20 -7.97 8.45
N ARG A 102 -9.61 -7.57 9.66
CA ARG A 102 -9.64 -6.15 10.07
C ARG A 102 -8.26 -5.52 9.99
N ILE A 103 -7.19 -6.28 10.21
CA ILE A 103 -5.81 -5.81 10.08
C ILE A 103 -5.57 -5.31 8.64
N ASP A 104 -5.94 -6.11 7.64
CA ASP A 104 -5.80 -5.74 6.23
C ASP A 104 -6.74 -4.59 5.86
N LEU A 105 -8.01 -4.68 6.25
CA LEU A 105 -9.05 -3.68 5.95
C LEU A 105 -8.75 -2.32 6.59
N SER A 106 -8.00 -2.29 7.68
CA SER A 106 -7.56 -1.04 8.31
C SER A 106 -6.57 -0.24 7.47
N GLY A 107 -5.90 -0.87 6.51
CA GLY A 107 -4.87 -0.25 5.67
C GLY A 107 -3.57 0.11 6.39
N ILE A 108 -3.38 -0.29 7.65
CA ILE A 108 -2.20 0.10 8.44
C ILE A 108 -0.89 -0.41 7.83
N ASP A 109 -0.89 -1.58 7.22
CA ASP A 109 0.29 -2.11 6.54
C ASP A 109 0.66 -1.28 5.30
N VAL A 110 -0.33 -0.77 4.58
CA VAL A 110 -0.14 0.14 3.45
C VAL A 110 0.42 1.49 3.93
N VAL A 111 -0.04 2.00 5.07
CA VAL A 111 0.54 3.20 5.71
C VAL A 111 2.03 2.99 5.99
N ARG A 112 2.41 1.88 6.61
CA ARG A 112 3.82 1.56 6.90
C ARG A 112 4.67 1.48 5.64
N LYS A 113 4.14 0.85 4.58
CA LYS A 113 4.81 0.74 3.28
C LYS A 113 5.00 2.12 2.63
N LEU A 114 3.98 2.97 2.65
CA LEU A 114 4.06 4.33 2.12
C LEU A 114 5.10 5.17 2.87
N VAL A 115 5.14 5.08 4.19
CA VAL A 115 6.16 5.77 5.02
C VAL A 115 7.57 5.35 4.61
N ILE A 116 7.80 4.05 4.39
CA ILE A 116 9.10 3.54 3.95
C ILE A 116 9.46 4.15 2.58
N LEU A 117 8.55 4.11 1.61
CA LEU A 117 8.81 4.66 0.27
C LEU A 117 9.06 6.17 0.30
N ALA A 118 8.28 6.92 1.07
CA ALA A 118 8.47 8.37 1.22
C ALA A 118 9.83 8.70 1.81
N ARG A 119 10.28 7.97 2.82
CA ARG A 119 11.62 8.12 3.43
C ARG A 119 12.74 7.79 2.46
N GLU A 120 12.60 6.71 1.70
CA GLU A 120 13.58 6.37 0.65
C GLU A 120 13.57 7.42 -0.47
N ALA A 121 12.44 8.03 -0.76
CA ALA A 121 12.33 9.18 -1.68
C ALA A 121 12.96 10.47 -1.12
N GLY A 122 13.34 10.50 0.16
CA GLY A 122 14.05 11.62 0.81
C GLY A 122 13.15 12.55 1.63
N TYR A 123 11.92 12.16 1.88
CA TYR A 123 10.98 12.96 2.67
C TYR A 123 10.96 12.51 4.13
N VAL A 124 10.74 13.48 5.04
CA VAL A 124 10.54 13.20 6.46
C VAL A 124 9.06 12.97 6.69
N VAL A 125 8.68 11.73 6.98
CA VAL A 125 7.28 11.32 7.17
C VAL A 125 7.18 10.38 8.36
N GLU A 126 6.22 10.65 9.24
CA GLU A 126 5.79 9.75 10.31
C GLU A 126 4.49 9.02 9.92
N GLN A 127 4.17 7.90 10.58
CA GLN A 127 2.91 7.21 10.31
C GLN A 127 1.68 8.10 10.61
N ALA A 128 1.80 8.99 11.60
CA ALA A 128 0.75 9.94 11.98
C ALA A 128 0.50 11.05 10.94
N ASP A 129 1.48 11.30 10.05
CA ASP A 129 1.35 12.30 8.98
C ASP A 129 0.54 11.78 7.79
N VAL A 130 0.32 10.46 7.72
CA VAL A 130 -0.42 9.86 6.62
C VAL A 130 -1.93 10.04 6.81
N ASP A 131 -2.58 10.76 5.91
CA ASP A 131 -4.04 10.83 5.84
C ASP A 131 -4.61 9.45 5.47
N LYS A 132 -5.01 8.71 6.50
CA LYS A 132 -5.58 7.37 6.35
C LYS A 132 -7.10 7.44 6.31
N GLN A 133 -7.67 7.21 5.13
CA GLN A 133 -9.10 7.19 4.91
C GLN A 133 -9.64 5.75 4.96
N LEU A 134 -10.43 5.47 5.99
CA LEU A 134 -11.13 4.20 6.11
C LEU A 134 -12.25 4.12 5.07
N PHE A 135 -12.41 2.97 4.44
CA PHE A 135 -13.47 2.72 3.46
C PHE A 135 -14.65 1.91 4.02
N ILE A 136 -14.52 1.45 5.27
CA ILE A 136 -15.60 0.90 6.09
C ILE A 136 -15.68 1.68 7.41
N PRO A 137 -16.86 1.78 8.04
CA PRO A 137 -17.03 2.56 9.27
C PRO A 137 -16.16 2.06 10.42
N GLN A 138 -15.70 2.97 11.27
CA GLN A 138 -14.77 2.69 12.38
C GLN A 138 -15.27 1.59 13.32
N HIS A 139 -16.56 1.52 13.59
CA HIS A 139 -17.12 0.54 14.52
C HIS A 139 -16.96 -0.93 14.05
N TYR A 140 -16.68 -1.19 12.76
CA TYR A 140 -16.36 -2.54 12.27
C TYR A 140 -15.01 -3.06 12.77
N PHE A 141 -14.14 -2.20 13.25
CA PHE A 141 -12.83 -2.55 13.81
C PHE A 141 -12.88 -2.83 15.33
N GLU A 142 -14.05 -2.66 15.94
CA GLU A 142 -14.28 -2.87 17.37
C GLU A 142 -14.90 -4.25 17.64
N GLY A 143 -14.95 -4.65 18.91
CA GLY A 143 -15.57 -5.91 19.31
C GLY A 143 -14.80 -7.18 18.89
N THR A 144 -15.48 -8.30 18.94
CA THR A 144 -14.93 -9.63 18.63
C THR A 144 -14.87 -9.88 17.11
N LEU A 145 -14.08 -10.86 16.70
CA LEU A 145 -14.03 -11.29 15.30
C LEU A 145 -15.36 -11.89 14.83
N ASP A 146 -16.08 -12.57 15.71
CA ASP A 146 -17.40 -13.15 15.40
C ASP A 146 -18.43 -12.05 15.13
N GLU A 147 -18.44 -10.99 15.94
CA GLU A 147 -19.29 -9.81 15.71
C GLU A 147 -18.96 -9.13 14.38
N PHE A 148 -17.67 -8.97 14.07
CA PHE A 148 -17.25 -8.46 12.76
C PHE A 148 -17.83 -9.27 11.60
N TRP A 149 -17.73 -10.61 11.66
CA TRP A 149 -18.25 -11.47 10.59
C TRP A 149 -19.78 -11.45 10.48
N GLN A 150 -20.50 -11.19 11.59
CA GLN A 150 -21.96 -11.03 11.57
C GLN A 150 -22.37 -9.67 10.97
N MET A 151 -21.60 -8.62 11.21
CA MET A 151 -21.90 -7.28 10.73
C MET A 151 -21.46 -7.04 9.26
N LEU A 152 -20.40 -7.69 8.83
CA LEU A 152 -19.78 -7.41 7.51
C LEU A 152 -20.78 -7.45 6.35
N PRO A 153 -21.75 -8.41 6.25
CA PRO A 153 -22.75 -8.43 5.19
C PRO A 153 -23.65 -7.20 5.13
N LEU A 154 -23.75 -6.42 6.21
CA LEU A 154 -24.56 -5.19 6.20
C LEU A 154 -23.99 -4.13 5.25
N LEU A 155 -22.71 -4.24 4.87
CA LEU A 155 -22.06 -3.36 3.90
C LEU A 155 -22.32 -3.76 2.45
N ASP A 156 -22.77 -4.98 2.17
CA ASP A 156 -22.85 -5.52 0.82
C ASP A 156 -23.73 -4.68 -0.12
N THR A 157 -24.86 -4.20 0.38
CA THR A 157 -25.78 -3.35 -0.40
C THR A 157 -25.14 -2.02 -0.81
N GLU A 158 -24.40 -1.38 0.10
CA GLU A 158 -23.72 -0.13 -0.18
C GLU A 158 -22.57 -0.33 -1.17
N PHE A 159 -21.78 -1.39 -0.98
CA PHE A 159 -20.68 -1.72 -1.89
C PHE A 159 -21.19 -2.07 -3.29
N GLU A 160 -22.29 -2.82 -3.42
CA GLU A 160 -22.87 -3.15 -4.71
C GLU A 160 -23.42 -1.90 -5.42
N ALA A 161 -24.12 -1.02 -4.71
CA ALA A 161 -24.59 0.24 -5.29
C ALA A 161 -23.44 1.09 -5.85
N LYS A 162 -22.35 1.21 -5.09
CA LYS A 162 -21.15 1.94 -5.52
C LYS A 162 -20.43 1.22 -6.67
N ARG A 163 -20.35 -0.13 -6.65
CA ARG A 163 -19.75 -0.92 -7.73
C ARG A 163 -20.47 -0.66 -9.05
N LEU A 164 -21.81 -0.72 -9.05
CA LEU A 164 -22.63 -0.44 -10.24
C LEU A 164 -22.44 0.99 -10.75
N GLN A 165 -22.29 1.96 -9.85
CA GLN A 165 -21.99 3.33 -10.25
C GLN A 165 -20.63 3.40 -10.95
N LEU A 166 -19.58 2.82 -10.38
CA LEU A 166 -18.25 2.81 -10.95
C LEU A 166 -18.20 2.10 -12.31
N GLU A 167 -18.92 1.00 -12.45
CA GLU A 167 -19.03 0.27 -13.71
C GLU A 167 -19.62 1.14 -14.82
N ARG A 168 -20.70 1.88 -14.54
CA ARG A 168 -21.30 2.85 -15.48
C ARG A 168 -20.36 3.97 -15.88
N GLU A 169 -19.45 4.36 -14.95
CA GLU A 169 -18.46 5.39 -15.18
C GLU A 169 -17.16 4.85 -15.83
N GLY A 170 -17.07 3.54 -16.10
CA GLY A 170 -15.85 2.90 -16.58
C GLY A 170 -14.69 2.96 -15.59
N LYS A 171 -14.99 2.88 -14.30
CA LYS A 171 -14.02 2.96 -13.19
C LYS A 171 -14.00 1.67 -12.39
N ARG A 172 -12.91 1.48 -11.63
CA ARG A 172 -12.74 0.40 -10.64
C ARG A 172 -12.17 0.94 -9.34
N TRP A 173 -12.41 0.22 -8.25
CA TRP A 173 -11.77 0.51 -6.99
C TRP A 173 -10.32 0.07 -6.96
N ARG A 174 -9.48 0.91 -6.35
CA ARG A 174 -8.13 0.56 -5.92
C ARG A 174 -7.84 1.20 -4.57
N PHE A 175 -7.25 0.44 -3.66
CA PHE A 175 -6.75 1.00 -2.41
C PHE A 175 -5.35 1.56 -2.67
N VAL A 176 -5.28 2.88 -2.77
CA VAL A 176 -4.11 3.60 -3.30
C VAL A 176 -3.37 4.30 -2.19
N ALA A 177 -2.06 4.04 -2.12
CA ALA A 177 -1.10 4.84 -1.38
C ALA A 177 -0.59 5.96 -2.29
N THR A 178 -0.62 7.20 -1.81
CA THR A 178 -0.18 8.37 -2.57
C THR A 178 0.78 9.20 -1.73
N MET A 179 1.94 9.53 -2.30
CA MET A 179 2.83 10.59 -1.84
C MET A 179 2.90 11.65 -2.93
N ASP A 180 2.72 12.92 -2.59
CA ASP A 180 2.89 14.05 -3.48
C ASP A 180 3.64 15.15 -2.70
N GLY A 181 4.93 15.23 -2.93
CA GLY A 181 5.83 15.98 -2.06
C GLY A 181 5.72 15.48 -0.61
N GLN A 182 5.44 16.38 0.32
CA GLN A 182 5.26 16.08 1.75
C GLN A 182 3.88 15.48 2.09
N LYS A 183 2.92 15.53 1.16
CA LYS A 183 1.56 15.04 1.42
C LYS A 183 1.50 13.54 1.18
N THR A 184 1.01 12.81 2.16
CA THR A 184 0.85 11.36 2.10
C THR A 184 -0.57 10.96 2.46
N SER A 185 -1.14 10.02 1.72
CA SER A 185 -2.47 9.48 1.99
C SER A 185 -2.62 8.04 1.56
N VAL A 186 -3.52 7.32 2.21
CA VAL A 186 -4.00 6.01 1.78
C VAL A 186 -5.52 6.02 1.76
N ALA A 187 -6.12 5.64 0.64
CA ALA A 187 -7.56 5.68 0.46
C ALA A 187 -8.04 4.70 -0.61
N LEU A 188 -9.30 4.28 -0.50
CA LEU A 188 -10.00 3.59 -1.57
C LEU A 188 -10.40 4.61 -2.63
N LYS A 189 -9.85 4.47 -3.84
CA LYS A 189 -10.08 5.41 -4.95
C LYS A 189 -10.76 4.73 -6.13
N ALA A 190 -11.60 5.48 -6.82
CA ALA A 190 -12.13 5.12 -8.13
C ALA A 190 -11.12 5.52 -9.21
N VAL A 191 -10.59 4.55 -9.96
CA VAL A 191 -9.63 4.79 -11.04
C VAL A 191 -10.28 4.50 -12.39
N SER A 192 -10.04 5.37 -13.38
CA SER A 192 -10.54 5.21 -14.74
C SER A 192 -9.71 4.20 -15.54
N HIS A 193 -10.28 3.67 -16.63
CA HIS A 193 -9.61 2.70 -17.50
C HIS A 193 -8.32 3.24 -18.16
N SER A 194 -8.15 4.55 -18.25
CA SER A 194 -6.92 5.18 -18.75
C SER A 194 -5.80 5.24 -17.72
N HIS A 195 -6.10 4.97 -16.45
CA HIS A 195 -5.11 5.02 -15.37
C HIS A 195 -4.36 3.68 -15.27
N PRO A 196 -3.02 3.66 -15.12
CA PRO A 196 -2.24 2.42 -15.05
C PRO A 196 -2.68 1.45 -13.94
N LEU A 197 -3.21 1.97 -12.83
CA LEU A 197 -3.71 1.13 -11.73
C LEU A 197 -5.00 0.35 -12.08
N TYR A 198 -5.71 0.72 -13.15
CA TYR A 198 -7.01 0.13 -13.47
C TYR A 198 -6.94 -1.36 -13.77
N GLN A 199 -5.93 -1.80 -14.53
CA GLN A 199 -5.80 -3.19 -15.00
C GLN A 199 -5.01 -4.09 -14.04
N LEU A 200 -4.73 -3.64 -12.82
CA LEU A 200 -4.02 -4.45 -11.85
C LEU A 200 -4.88 -5.63 -11.39
N GLU A 201 -4.51 -6.83 -11.78
CA GLU A 201 -5.25 -8.07 -11.51
C GLU A 201 -4.69 -8.83 -10.30
N GLY A 202 -5.53 -9.70 -9.73
CA GLY A 202 -5.18 -10.63 -8.66
C GLY A 202 -4.66 -9.92 -7.42
N SER A 203 -3.58 -10.45 -6.84
CA SER A 203 -2.89 -9.91 -5.66
C SER A 203 -1.60 -9.14 -5.99
N ASN A 204 -1.43 -8.73 -7.25
CA ASN A 204 -0.23 -8.00 -7.69
C ASN A 204 -0.09 -6.62 -7.03
N ASN A 205 1.16 -6.17 -6.95
CA ASN A 205 1.52 -4.81 -6.57
C ASN A 205 1.86 -3.97 -7.80
N ILE A 206 1.67 -2.67 -7.71
CA ILE A 206 2.09 -1.70 -8.73
C ILE A 206 2.53 -0.41 -8.06
N VAL A 207 3.61 0.17 -8.55
CA VAL A 207 4.13 1.46 -8.11
C VAL A 207 4.42 2.33 -9.33
N LEU A 208 3.87 3.53 -9.32
CA LEU A 208 4.15 4.60 -10.28
C LEU A 208 5.05 5.62 -9.60
N LEU A 209 6.22 5.87 -10.19
CA LEU A 209 7.19 6.87 -9.73
C LEU A 209 7.20 8.04 -10.73
N THR A 210 6.66 9.18 -10.31
CA THR A 210 6.83 10.44 -11.04
C THR A 210 8.06 11.13 -10.47
N THR A 211 9.03 11.42 -11.34
CA THR A 211 10.29 12.04 -10.94
C THR A 211 10.53 13.32 -11.72
N ALA A 212 11.62 14.03 -11.43
CA ALA A 212 12.01 15.20 -12.22
C ALA A 212 12.30 14.84 -13.68
N ARG A 213 12.79 13.62 -13.95
CA ARG A 213 13.06 13.09 -15.31
C ARG A 213 11.85 12.43 -15.95
N TYR A 214 11.03 11.72 -15.15
CA TYR A 214 9.85 10.96 -15.59
C TYR A 214 8.56 11.66 -15.18
N LYS A 215 8.32 12.89 -15.68
CA LYS A 215 7.13 13.71 -15.35
C LYS A 215 5.90 13.30 -16.15
N GLU A 216 6.04 13.25 -17.47
CA GLU A 216 4.92 12.96 -18.39
C GLU A 216 4.60 11.46 -18.44
N TYR A 217 5.64 10.65 -18.35
CA TYR A 217 5.55 9.18 -18.37
C TYR A 217 6.18 8.62 -17.11
N PRO A 218 5.43 8.48 -16.02
CA PRO A 218 5.94 7.91 -14.79
C PRO A 218 6.54 6.52 -14.99
N MET A 219 7.60 6.22 -14.27
CA MET A 219 8.17 4.87 -14.25
C MET A 219 7.19 3.94 -13.55
N LEU A 220 6.91 2.78 -14.17
CA LEU A 220 5.98 1.79 -13.66
C LEU A 220 6.74 0.53 -13.27
N ILE A 221 6.51 0.04 -12.04
CA ILE A 221 7.02 -1.23 -11.53
C ILE A 221 5.81 -2.06 -11.10
N GLN A 222 5.60 -3.21 -11.71
CA GLN A 222 4.43 -4.05 -11.47
C GLN A 222 4.83 -5.53 -11.40
N GLY A 223 4.17 -6.27 -10.51
CA GLY A 223 4.32 -7.73 -10.38
C GLY A 223 3.99 -8.21 -8.98
N TYR A 224 4.48 -9.41 -8.66
CA TYR A 224 4.27 -10.08 -7.39
C TYR A 224 5.60 -10.30 -6.66
#